data_68eefbd8e44b98809892d58219caae3f
#
_entry.id   68eefbd8e44b98809892d58219caae3f
#
_cell.length_a   1.000
_cell.length_b   1.000
_cell.length_c   1.000
_cell.angle_alpha   90.00
_cell.angle_beta   90.00
_cell.angle_gamma   90.00
#
_symmetry.space_group_name_H-M   'P 1'
#
loop_
_entity.id
_entity.type
_entity.pdbx_description
1 polymer ?
#
loop_
_entity_poly.entity_id
_entity_poly.type
_entity_poly.pdbx_seq_one_letter_code
_entity_poly.pdbx_strand_id
1 'polypeptide(L)'
;MQSNEILAVVESVSTEKGLDKDVIFEAIEIAIASASQRHFHEDADLFVSIDRDTGEYTTHRNWIVFDDSDEEFHHETHITTDESKMKLGATFSKEQDNIKFGRIETQAARQ
;
A
#
# COMPACT_ATOMS: atom_id res chain seq x y z
N MET A 1 11.85 5.89 -0.19
CA MET A 1 12.75 5.14 -1.07
C MET A 1 12.53 5.59 -2.50
N GLN A 2 13.58 5.84 -3.21
CA GLN A 2 13.46 6.27 -4.59
C GLN A 2 13.21 5.10 -5.50
N SER A 3 12.54 5.32 -6.62
CA SER A 3 12.24 4.23 -7.53
C SER A 3 13.48 3.55 -8.06
N ASN A 4 14.52 4.31 -8.38
CA ASN A 4 15.74 3.70 -8.87
C ASN A 4 16.49 2.93 -7.78
N GLU A 5 16.30 3.29 -6.53
CA GLU A 5 16.89 2.53 -5.43
C GLU A 5 16.19 1.17 -5.31
N ILE A 6 14.88 1.13 -5.52
CA ILE A 6 14.15 -0.12 -5.48
C ILE A 6 14.67 -1.06 -6.56
N LEU A 7 14.83 -0.54 -7.77
CA LEU A 7 15.33 -1.36 -8.87
C LEU A 7 16.74 -1.87 -8.58
N ALA A 8 17.59 -1.02 -8.01
CA ALA A 8 18.97 -1.40 -7.71
C ALA A 8 19.02 -2.48 -6.64
N VAL A 9 18.18 -2.37 -5.61
CA VAL A 9 18.13 -3.35 -4.55
C VAL A 9 17.65 -4.70 -5.09
N VAL A 10 16.61 -4.67 -5.93
CA VAL A 10 16.08 -5.90 -6.50
C VAL A 10 17.14 -6.60 -7.35
N GLU A 11 17.85 -5.82 -8.17
CA GLU A 11 18.89 -6.38 -9.03
C GLU A 11 20.00 -7.01 -8.18
N SER A 12 20.44 -6.29 -7.16
CA SER A 12 21.52 -6.75 -6.30
C SER A 12 21.14 -8.02 -5.54
N VAL A 13 19.98 -8.03 -4.92
CA VAL A 13 19.53 -9.18 -4.12
C VAL A 13 19.29 -10.39 -5.04
N SER A 14 18.70 -10.16 -6.21
CA SER A 14 18.46 -11.23 -7.16
C SER A 14 19.79 -11.89 -7.56
N THR A 15 20.80 -11.09 -7.85
CA THR A 15 22.09 -11.58 -8.24
C THR A 15 22.78 -12.33 -7.09
N GLU A 16 22.77 -11.74 -5.91
CA GLU A 16 23.46 -12.36 -4.79
C GLU A 16 22.80 -13.62 -4.26
N LYS A 17 21.49 -13.63 -4.22
CA LYS A 17 20.76 -14.74 -3.58
C LYS A 17 20.19 -15.72 -4.58
N GLY A 18 20.26 -15.42 -5.87
CA GLY A 18 19.70 -16.31 -6.88
C GLY A 18 18.19 -16.39 -6.82
N LEU A 19 17.53 -15.31 -6.38
CA LEU A 19 16.08 -15.29 -6.29
C LEU A 19 15.46 -14.63 -7.50
N ASP A 20 14.22 -15.02 -7.79
CA ASP A 20 13.46 -14.41 -8.87
C ASP A 20 13.15 -12.97 -8.48
N LYS A 21 13.29 -12.06 -9.40
CA LYS A 21 13.04 -10.64 -9.13
C LYS A 21 11.62 -10.39 -8.65
N ASP A 22 10.63 -11.12 -9.19
CA ASP A 22 9.25 -10.94 -8.76
C ASP A 22 9.06 -11.26 -7.29
N VAL A 23 9.77 -12.25 -6.77
CA VAL A 23 9.69 -12.58 -5.36
C VAL A 23 10.21 -11.42 -4.52
N ILE A 24 11.28 -10.79 -4.98
CA ILE A 24 11.87 -9.66 -4.27
C ILE A 24 10.95 -8.45 -4.33
N PHE A 25 10.36 -8.17 -5.49
CA PHE A 25 9.40 -7.07 -5.62
C PHE A 25 8.22 -7.28 -4.67
N GLU A 26 7.71 -8.50 -4.59
CA GLU A 26 6.58 -8.79 -3.70
C GLU A 26 6.95 -8.56 -2.25
N ALA A 27 8.15 -8.95 -1.86
CA ALA A 27 8.59 -8.75 -0.48
C ALA A 27 8.69 -7.25 -0.16
N ILE A 28 9.16 -6.46 -1.11
CA ILE A 28 9.25 -5.01 -0.91
C ILE A 28 7.85 -4.41 -0.84
N GLU A 29 6.94 -4.86 -1.68
CA GLU A 29 5.55 -4.39 -1.66
C GLU A 29 4.92 -4.63 -0.29
N ILE A 30 5.12 -5.80 0.26
CA ILE A 30 4.58 -6.13 1.58
C ILE A 30 5.23 -5.25 2.65
N ALA A 31 6.53 -5.05 2.56
CA ALA A 31 7.22 -4.21 3.55
C ALA A 31 6.74 -2.77 3.52
N ILE A 32 6.54 -2.21 2.32
CA ILE A 32 6.05 -0.85 2.20
C ILE A 32 4.62 -0.77 2.71
N ALA A 33 3.79 -1.74 2.41
CA ALA A 33 2.40 -1.75 2.89
C ALA A 33 2.36 -1.80 4.41
N SER A 34 3.20 -2.63 5.02
CA SER A 34 3.24 -2.74 6.48
C SER A 34 3.72 -1.43 7.11
N ALA A 35 4.73 -0.82 6.54
CA ALA A 35 5.22 0.45 7.07
C ALA A 35 4.19 1.56 6.88
N SER A 36 3.47 1.54 5.77
CA SER A 36 2.46 2.57 5.51
C SER A 36 1.26 2.45 6.43
N GLN A 37 0.96 1.24 6.89
CA GLN A 37 -0.22 1.03 7.71
C GLN A 37 -0.20 1.89 8.97
N ARG A 38 0.96 2.21 9.49
CA ARG A 38 1.06 3.06 10.67
C ARG A 38 0.53 4.46 10.44
N HIS A 39 0.52 4.92 9.18
CA HIS A 39 0.05 6.25 8.85
C HIS A 39 -1.45 6.30 8.57
N PHE A 40 -2.08 5.15 8.39
CA PHE A 40 -3.51 5.10 8.14
C PHE A 40 -4.23 4.60 9.38
N HIS A 41 -4.33 3.33 9.54
CA HIS A 41 -4.99 2.75 10.71
C HIS A 41 -4.55 1.28 10.76
N GLU A 42 -4.36 0.76 11.95
CA GLU A 42 -3.85 -0.62 12.08
C GLU A 42 -4.76 -1.64 11.41
N ASP A 43 -6.06 -1.33 11.27
CA ASP A 43 -6.98 -2.24 10.63
C ASP A 43 -7.15 -1.97 9.14
N ALA A 44 -6.51 -0.92 8.61
CA ALA A 44 -6.67 -0.59 7.20
C ALA A 44 -6.05 -1.69 6.34
N ASP A 45 -6.74 -2.03 5.25
CA ASP A 45 -6.26 -3.05 4.33
C ASP A 45 -5.53 -2.33 3.20
N LEU A 46 -4.23 -2.40 3.20
CA LEU A 46 -3.41 -1.71 2.21
C LEU A 46 -2.70 -2.69 1.33
N PHE A 47 -2.53 -2.33 0.05
CA PHE A 47 -1.61 -3.09 -0.75
C PHE A 47 -0.80 -2.13 -1.61
N VAL A 48 0.40 -2.53 -1.95
CA VAL A 48 1.33 -1.71 -2.72
C VAL A 48 1.69 -2.47 -3.98
N SER A 49 1.73 -1.77 -5.08
CA SER A 49 2.11 -2.35 -6.36
C SER A 49 3.30 -1.58 -6.90
N ILE A 50 4.37 -2.28 -7.25
CA ILE A 50 5.58 -1.68 -7.80
C ILE A 50 5.66 -1.96 -9.28
N ASP A 51 5.91 -0.92 -10.08
CA ASP A 51 6.13 -1.09 -11.50
C ASP A 51 7.51 -1.72 -11.66
N ARG A 52 7.56 -2.90 -12.26
CA ARG A 52 8.81 -3.66 -12.38
C ARG A 52 9.82 -2.99 -13.30
N ASP A 53 9.37 -2.11 -14.16
CA ASP A 53 10.26 -1.45 -15.10
C ASP A 53 10.82 -0.14 -14.56
N THR A 54 10.02 0.62 -13.84
CA THR A 54 10.44 1.94 -13.38
C THR A 54 10.79 1.98 -11.89
N GLY A 55 10.28 1.02 -11.12
CA GLY A 55 10.48 1.01 -9.67
C GLY A 55 9.53 1.93 -8.94
N GLU A 56 8.65 2.61 -9.65
CA GLU A 56 7.66 3.46 -8.99
C GLU A 56 6.57 2.61 -8.38
N TYR A 57 6.03 3.04 -7.25
CA TYR A 57 4.99 2.24 -6.62
C TYR A 57 3.78 3.09 -6.28
N THR A 58 2.64 2.41 -6.18
CA THR A 58 1.40 3.04 -5.77
C THR A 58 0.86 2.28 -4.56
N THR A 59 0.22 3.01 -3.67
CA THR A 59 -0.40 2.44 -2.47
C THR A 59 -1.90 2.51 -2.65
N HIS A 60 -2.58 1.41 -2.37
CA HIS A 60 -4.03 1.32 -2.48
C HIS A 60 -4.60 0.88 -1.15
N ARG A 61 -5.76 1.39 -0.82
CA ARG A 61 -6.48 0.98 0.39
C ARG A 61 -7.78 0.34 -0.04
N ASN A 62 -8.11 -0.78 0.56
CA ASN A 62 -9.31 -1.53 0.24
C ASN A 62 -10.32 -1.46 1.36
N TRP A 63 -11.59 -1.43 1.00
CA TRP A 63 -12.68 -1.52 1.96
C TRP A 63 -13.65 -2.58 1.44
N ILE A 64 -14.32 -3.27 2.35
CA ILE A 64 -15.38 -4.21 1.97
C ILE A 64 -16.68 -3.45 2.03
N VAL A 65 -17.52 -3.59 1.02
CA VAL A 65 -18.81 -2.91 0.98
C VAL A 65 -19.75 -3.63 1.96
N PHE A 66 -20.24 -2.88 2.94
CA PHE A 66 -20.97 -3.43 4.06
C PHE A 66 -22.14 -2.53 4.37
N ASP A 67 -23.16 -3.06 5.05
CA ASP A 67 -24.32 -2.28 5.43
C ASP A 67 -23.96 -1.49 6.70
N ASP A 68 -24.15 -0.20 6.69
CA ASP A 68 -23.76 0.63 7.82
C ASP A 68 -24.68 0.47 9.02
N SER A 69 -25.81 -0.21 8.84
CA SER A 69 -26.68 -0.52 9.97
C SER A 69 -26.26 -1.80 10.67
N ASP A 70 -25.29 -2.54 10.13
CA ASP A 70 -24.80 -3.75 10.74
C ASP A 70 -23.90 -3.41 11.91
N GLU A 71 -24.05 -4.10 13.03
CA GLU A 71 -23.24 -3.81 14.21
C GLU A 71 -21.77 -4.06 13.96
N GLU A 72 -21.43 -4.87 12.99
CA GLU A 72 -20.04 -5.17 12.71
C GLU A 72 -19.41 -4.18 11.74
N PHE A 73 -20.17 -3.18 11.30
CA PHE A 73 -19.62 -2.18 10.39
C PHE A 73 -18.49 -1.40 11.09
N HIS A 74 -17.33 -1.32 10.42
CA HIS A 74 -16.18 -0.64 10.99
C HIS A 74 -15.63 0.24 9.87
N HIS A 75 -15.79 1.52 9.95
CA HIS A 75 -15.49 2.42 8.82
C HIS A 75 -14.03 2.43 8.40
N GLU A 76 -13.13 1.83 9.17
CA GLU A 76 -11.73 1.72 8.72
C GLU A 76 -11.57 0.60 7.71
N THR A 77 -12.43 -0.40 7.72
CA THR A 77 -12.32 -1.55 6.83
C THR A 77 -13.56 -1.75 5.96
N HIS A 78 -14.65 -1.03 6.24
CA HIS A 78 -15.89 -1.18 5.50
C HIS A 78 -16.34 0.16 4.90
N ILE A 79 -17.13 0.09 3.86
CA ILE A 79 -17.66 1.29 3.20
C ILE A 79 -19.09 0.98 2.80
N THR A 80 -19.92 1.99 2.75
CA THR A 80 -21.33 1.77 2.43
C THR A 80 -21.55 1.58 0.93
N THR A 81 -22.70 1.04 0.57
CA THR A 81 -23.07 0.90 -0.83
C THR A 81 -23.24 2.29 -1.47
N ASP A 82 -23.72 3.26 -0.71
CA ASP A 82 -23.91 4.60 -1.23
C ASP A 82 -22.58 5.26 -1.57
N GLU A 83 -21.61 5.14 -0.70
CA GLU A 83 -20.31 5.77 -0.93
C GLU A 83 -19.51 5.06 -2.00
N SER A 84 -19.56 3.74 -2.01
CA SER A 84 -18.76 2.97 -2.95
C SER A 84 -19.43 2.83 -4.31
N LYS A 85 -20.74 2.96 -4.36
CA LYS A 85 -21.56 2.71 -5.57
C LYS A 85 -21.39 1.26 -6.01
N MET A 86 -21.17 0.36 -5.06
CA MET A 86 -20.95 -1.05 -5.35
C MET A 86 -21.88 -1.88 -4.49
N LYS A 87 -21.99 -3.17 -4.79
CA LYS A 87 -22.87 -4.07 -4.08
C LYS A 87 -22.25 -4.57 -2.80
N LEU A 88 -23.07 -4.98 -1.85
CA LEU A 88 -22.59 -5.55 -0.60
C LEU A 88 -21.66 -6.73 -0.90
N GLY A 89 -20.59 -6.80 -0.17
CA GLY A 89 -19.61 -7.87 -0.31
C GLY A 89 -18.50 -7.59 -1.32
N ALA A 90 -18.65 -6.55 -2.12
CA ALA A 90 -17.60 -6.20 -3.09
C ALA A 90 -16.44 -5.54 -2.37
N THR A 91 -15.32 -5.44 -3.04
CA THR A 91 -14.14 -4.74 -2.51
C THR A 91 -14.01 -3.40 -3.24
N PHE A 92 -13.97 -2.33 -2.48
CA PHE A 92 -13.77 -0.99 -3.02
C PHE A 92 -12.30 -0.61 -2.77
N SER A 93 -11.58 -0.25 -3.81
CA SER A 93 -10.17 0.12 -3.70
C SER A 93 -9.98 1.55 -4.15
N LYS A 94 -9.12 2.27 -3.44
CA LYS A 94 -8.83 3.64 -3.80
C LYS A 94 -7.34 3.88 -3.62
N GLU A 95 -6.75 4.54 -4.60
CA GLU A 95 -5.33 4.86 -4.52
C GLU A 95 -5.11 5.92 -3.46
N GLN A 96 -4.07 5.76 -2.66
CA GLN A 96 -3.71 6.69 -1.61
C GLN A 96 -2.37 7.32 -1.97
N ASP A 97 -2.09 8.46 -1.39
CA ASP A 97 -0.77 9.08 -1.58
C ASP A 97 0.27 8.18 -0.93
N ASN A 98 1.39 8.01 -1.60
CA ASN A 98 2.46 7.21 -1.04
C ASN A 98 3.05 7.90 0.17
N ILE A 99 3.41 7.09 1.16
CA ILE A 99 4.09 7.62 2.33
C ILE A 99 5.54 7.83 1.94
N LYS A 100 6.10 8.94 2.32
CA LYS A 100 7.49 9.22 2.03
C LYS A 100 8.36 8.65 3.12
N PHE A 101 9.29 7.83 2.72
CA PHE A 101 10.19 7.20 3.67
C PHE A 101 11.55 7.88 3.56
N GLY A 102 12.28 7.86 4.61
CA GLY A 102 13.57 8.48 4.61
C GLY A 102 13.48 9.83 5.07
N ARG A 103 14.13 10.71 4.55
CA ARG A 103 14.34 11.86 5.04
C ARG A 103 13.30 12.62 5.28
N ILE A 104 12.95 12.93 5.71
CA ILE A 104 12.03 13.59 6.09
C ILE A 104 11.70 14.60 5.91
N GLU A 105 11.47 14.62 5.75
CA GLU A 105 10.81 15.42 5.78
C GLU A 105 10.96 16.20 6.72
N THR A 106 11.89 16.11 7.19
CA THR A 106 12.24 16.89 8.13
C THR A 106 11.96 18.19 7.81
N GLN A 107 12.16 18.57 6.69
CA GLN A 107 11.91 19.81 6.44
C GLN A 107 10.56 20.12 6.54
N ALA A 108 9.75 19.30 6.25
CA ALA A 108 8.41 19.61 6.35
C ALA A 108 8.13 19.95 7.73
N ALA A 109 8.78 19.29 8.54
CA ALA A 109 8.51 19.49 9.87
C ALA A 109 8.84 20.82 10.26
N ARG A 110 9.69 21.47 9.62
CA ARG A 110 10.07 22.57 10.13
C ARG A 110 9.31 23.59 9.66
N GLN A 111 8.65 23.55 9.18
CA GLN A 111 8.05 24.55 8.83
C GLN A 111 7.20 24.95 9.40
#